data_c36439630e2849694638538419855a9c
#
_entry.id   c36439630e2849694638538419855a9c
#
_cell.length_a   1.000
_cell.length_b   1.000
_cell.length_c   1.000
_cell.angle_alpha   90.00
_cell.angle_beta   90.00
_cell.angle_gamma   90.00
#
_symmetry.space_group_name_H-M   'P 1'
#
loop_
_entity.id
_entity.type
_entity.pdbx_description
1 polymer ?
#
loop_
_entity_poly.entity_id
_entity_poly.type
_entity_poly.pdbx_seq_one_letter_code
_entity_poly.pdbx_strand_id
1 'polypeptide(L)'
;MNNLKKIEYSLKKRKRQESRFKIYGLLGIATAVTFLCIILSSIVMEGKKAFLSTYIKLEVYFDPDIIYTSNDQKEEDIKFANFQKIIKNSLNSFFPEISDKGELRKLSNFISSSEEENLMKLVLKNKQLVGQKITLWLLASSKIDVINKNPDMELIAEEDRLISDLELNWLNEIRSANNIKSNFNKNFFVKADSTEPEQAGIWGSLVGSFFTLFVTLILSFP
;
A
#
# COMPACT_ATOMS: atom_id res chain seq x y z
N MET A 1 -63.70 -10.08 45.53
CA MET A 1 -62.93 -9.32 44.57
C MET A 1 -63.10 -9.99 43.19
N ASN A 2 -63.71 -9.28 42.26
CA ASN A 2 -64.23 -9.84 41.01
C ASN A 2 -63.10 -10.47 40.18
N ASN A 3 -63.27 -11.71 39.70
CA ASN A 3 -62.28 -12.49 38.93
C ASN A 3 -61.72 -11.69 37.72
N LEU A 4 -62.52 -10.83 37.13
CA LEU A 4 -62.13 -9.93 36.06
C LEU A 4 -61.00 -8.97 36.47
N LYS A 5 -61.07 -8.35 37.66
CA LYS A 5 -60.01 -7.44 38.16
C LYS A 5 -58.66 -8.17 38.39
N LYS A 6 -58.73 -9.42 38.82
CA LYS A 6 -57.56 -10.27 39.04
C LYS A 6 -56.88 -10.64 37.71
N ILE A 7 -57.66 -10.90 36.66
CA ILE A 7 -57.21 -11.19 35.33
C ILE A 7 -56.56 -9.93 34.69
N GLU A 8 -57.19 -8.77 34.78
CA GLU A 8 -56.64 -7.51 34.27
C GLU A 8 -55.31 -7.13 34.93
N TYR A 9 -55.21 -7.30 36.24
CA TYR A 9 -53.96 -7.06 36.96
C TYR A 9 -52.85 -8.00 36.52
N SER A 10 -53.14 -9.29 36.32
CA SER A 10 -52.17 -10.29 35.88
C SER A 10 -51.72 -10.00 34.42
N LEU A 11 -52.64 -9.58 33.55
CA LEU A 11 -52.34 -9.17 32.17
C LEU A 11 -51.43 -7.94 32.10
N LYS A 12 -51.71 -6.91 32.90
CA LYS A 12 -50.85 -5.70 33.02
C LYS A 12 -49.44 -6.06 33.49
N LYS A 13 -49.32 -6.97 34.49
CA LYS A 13 -48.04 -7.43 35.00
C LYS A 13 -47.24 -8.19 33.93
N ARG A 14 -47.88 -9.12 33.22
CA ARG A 14 -47.23 -9.87 32.12
C ARG A 14 -46.80 -8.98 30.97
N LYS A 15 -47.66 -8.05 30.55
CA LYS A 15 -47.33 -7.07 29.50
C LYS A 15 -46.13 -6.19 29.86
N ARG A 16 -46.02 -5.80 31.14
CA ARG A 16 -44.86 -5.01 31.62
C ARG A 16 -43.58 -5.86 31.68
N GLN A 17 -43.69 -7.14 32.02
CA GLN A 17 -42.53 -8.06 31.98
C GLN A 17 -42.08 -8.34 30.54
N GLU A 18 -43.03 -8.55 29.63
CA GLU A 18 -42.77 -8.72 28.22
C GLU A 18 -42.07 -7.46 27.60
N SER A 19 -42.57 -6.28 27.93
CA SER A 19 -41.95 -5.02 27.49
C SER A 19 -40.52 -4.88 28.00
N ARG A 20 -40.26 -5.22 29.27
CA ARG A 20 -38.90 -5.20 29.82
C ARG A 20 -37.98 -6.20 29.11
N PHE A 21 -38.46 -7.40 28.83
CA PHE A 21 -37.71 -8.42 28.11
C PHE A 21 -37.37 -7.96 26.67
N LYS A 22 -38.33 -7.35 25.99
CA LYS A 22 -38.09 -6.75 24.65
C LYS A 22 -37.03 -5.65 24.70
N ILE A 23 -37.06 -4.78 25.73
CA ILE A 23 -36.07 -3.73 25.93
C ILE A 23 -34.68 -4.33 26.19
N TYR A 24 -34.56 -5.34 27.05
CA TYR A 24 -33.26 -6.02 27.26
C TYR A 24 -32.75 -6.70 26.01
N GLY A 25 -33.63 -7.36 25.23
CA GLY A 25 -33.26 -7.94 23.94
C GLY A 25 -32.80 -6.88 22.95
N LEU A 26 -33.52 -5.74 22.87
CA LEU A 26 -33.12 -4.63 22.00
C LEU A 26 -31.79 -4.00 22.43
N LEU A 27 -31.57 -3.81 23.72
CA LEU A 27 -30.30 -3.32 24.26
C LEU A 27 -29.16 -4.29 23.94
N GLY A 28 -29.36 -5.60 24.05
CA GLY A 28 -28.37 -6.60 23.68
C GLY A 28 -28.00 -6.51 22.20
N ILE A 29 -28.97 -6.40 21.31
CA ILE A 29 -28.75 -6.22 19.87
C ILE A 29 -28.03 -4.89 19.60
N ALA A 30 -28.47 -3.80 20.21
CA ALA A 30 -27.85 -2.49 20.04
C ALA A 30 -26.37 -2.51 20.48
N THR A 31 -26.08 -3.15 21.61
CA THR A 31 -24.71 -3.32 22.09
C THR A 31 -23.86 -4.13 21.10
N ALA A 32 -24.36 -5.26 20.60
CA ALA A 32 -23.66 -6.09 19.63
C ALA A 32 -23.37 -5.31 18.33
N VAL A 33 -24.35 -4.57 17.80
CA VAL A 33 -24.18 -3.73 16.61
C VAL A 33 -23.15 -2.62 16.87
N THR A 34 -23.17 -2.00 18.05
CA THR A 34 -22.18 -0.97 18.42
C THR A 34 -20.76 -1.54 18.41
N PHE A 35 -20.52 -2.69 19.03
CA PHE A 35 -19.22 -3.34 18.99
C PHE A 35 -18.80 -3.72 17.56
N LEU A 36 -19.72 -4.23 16.77
CA LEU A 36 -19.45 -4.52 15.35
C LEU A 36 -19.03 -3.26 14.58
N CYS A 37 -19.74 -2.15 14.78
CA CYS A 37 -19.38 -0.87 14.16
C CYS A 37 -18.01 -0.35 14.60
N ILE A 38 -17.66 -0.51 15.89
CA ILE A 38 -16.34 -0.13 16.42
C ILE A 38 -15.24 -0.95 15.75
N ILE A 39 -15.41 -2.27 15.67
CA ILE A 39 -14.43 -3.17 15.04
C ILE A 39 -14.29 -2.83 13.55
N LEU A 40 -15.39 -2.70 12.81
CA LEU A 40 -15.34 -2.34 11.39
C LEU A 40 -14.69 -0.96 11.17
N SER A 41 -15.01 0.01 12.01
CA SER A 41 -14.39 1.34 11.94
C SER A 41 -12.87 1.26 12.16
N SER A 42 -12.42 0.48 13.15
CA SER A 42 -11.00 0.26 13.41
C SER A 42 -10.29 -0.37 12.20
N ILE A 43 -10.88 -1.41 11.62
CA ILE A 43 -10.33 -2.07 10.42
C ILE A 43 -10.22 -1.10 9.24
N VAL A 44 -11.26 -0.27 9.01
CA VAL A 44 -11.24 0.72 7.93
C VAL A 44 -10.19 1.81 8.19
N MET A 45 -10.07 2.27 9.43
CA MET A 45 -9.09 3.30 9.80
C MET A 45 -7.65 2.83 9.60
N GLU A 46 -7.32 1.61 9.95
CA GLU A 46 -6.00 1.04 9.70
C GLU A 46 -5.82 0.67 8.22
N GLY A 47 -6.84 0.07 7.62
CA GLY A 47 -6.81 -0.38 6.22
C GLY A 47 -6.68 0.75 5.20
N LYS A 48 -7.12 1.98 5.53
CA LYS A 48 -7.01 3.11 4.58
C LYS A 48 -5.58 3.40 4.12
N LYS A 49 -4.57 3.08 4.95
CA LYS A 49 -3.15 3.25 4.62
C LYS A 49 -2.72 2.35 3.46
N ALA A 50 -3.36 1.19 3.28
CA ALA A 50 -3.10 0.28 2.16
C ALA A 50 -3.55 0.85 0.79
N PHE A 51 -4.51 1.77 0.81
CA PHE A 51 -4.97 2.45 -0.41
C PHE A 51 -4.09 3.61 -0.87
N LEU A 52 -2.99 3.85 -0.19
CA LEU A 52 -2.00 4.87 -0.53
C LEU A 52 -0.67 4.18 -0.86
N SER A 53 0.11 4.80 -1.73
CA SER A 53 1.51 4.44 -1.99
C SER A 53 2.37 5.69 -1.94
N THR A 54 3.57 5.54 -1.38
CA THR A 54 4.55 6.62 -1.27
C THR A 54 5.38 6.69 -2.53
N TYR A 55 5.60 7.90 -3.02
CA TYR A 55 6.44 8.21 -4.18
C TYR A 55 7.51 9.20 -3.79
N ILE A 56 8.72 8.99 -4.33
CA ILE A 56 9.88 9.88 -4.17
C ILE A 56 10.13 10.57 -5.50
N LYS A 57 10.32 11.88 -5.45
CA LYS A 57 10.62 12.71 -6.61
C LYS A 57 12.13 12.75 -6.82
N LEU A 58 12.57 12.28 -7.99
CA LEU A 58 13.98 12.29 -8.38
C LEU A 58 14.15 12.89 -9.77
N GLU A 59 15.31 13.51 -9.97
CA GLU A 59 15.77 13.86 -11.30
C GLU A 59 16.50 12.68 -11.92
N VAL A 60 15.91 12.09 -12.95
CA VAL A 60 16.43 10.90 -13.62
C VAL A 60 17.11 11.31 -14.91
N TYR A 61 18.39 11.01 -15.04
CA TYR A 61 19.13 11.16 -16.28
C TYR A 61 19.19 9.83 -17.02
N PHE A 62 18.61 9.79 -18.22
CA PHE A 62 18.59 8.61 -19.07
C PHE A 62 19.90 8.54 -19.87
N ASP A 63 20.94 8.04 -19.22
CA ASP A 63 22.28 7.95 -19.76
C ASP A 63 22.34 7.04 -21.00
N PRO A 64 22.71 7.57 -22.18
CA PRO A 64 22.82 6.78 -23.41
C PRO A 64 23.81 5.61 -23.28
N ASP A 65 24.90 5.78 -22.53
CA ASP A 65 25.94 4.75 -22.36
C ASP A 65 25.48 3.57 -21.47
N ILE A 66 24.43 3.80 -20.67
CA ILE A 66 23.80 2.74 -19.85
C ILE A 66 22.68 2.05 -20.65
N ILE A 67 21.96 2.82 -21.48
CA ILE A 67 20.78 2.34 -22.21
C ILE A 67 21.18 1.63 -23.49
N TYR A 68 22.12 2.19 -24.26
CA TYR A 68 22.58 1.59 -25.49
C TYR A 68 23.94 0.93 -25.31
N THR A 69 23.94 -0.41 -25.37
CA THR A 69 25.18 -1.21 -25.28
C THR A 69 25.81 -1.41 -26.63
N SER A 70 25.05 -1.23 -27.71
CA SER A 70 25.49 -1.34 -29.11
C SER A 70 25.43 -0.01 -29.84
N ASN A 71 26.31 0.16 -30.83
CA ASN A 71 26.34 1.36 -31.69
C ASN A 71 25.08 1.51 -32.56
N ASP A 72 24.28 0.44 -32.70
CA ASP A 72 23.10 0.40 -33.57
C ASP A 72 21.83 0.94 -32.90
N GLN A 73 21.87 1.28 -31.60
CA GLN A 73 20.75 1.84 -30.78
C GLN A 73 19.44 1.09 -30.97
N LYS A 74 19.49 -0.26 -30.83
CA LYS A 74 18.33 -1.12 -31.04
C LYS A 74 17.37 -1.10 -29.86
N GLU A 75 16.10 -1.44 -30.09
CA GLU A 75 15.12 -1.60 -29.02
C GLU A 75 15.49 -2.71 -28.01
N GLU A 76 16.24 -3.70 -28.50
CA GLU A 76 16.75 -4.79 -27.65
C GLU A 76 17.70 -4.25 -26.58
N ASP A 77 18.54 -3.28 -26.91
CA ASP A 77 19.45 -2.66 -25.94
C ASP A 77 18.67 -2.04 -24.78
N ILE A 78 17.56 -1.36 -25.07
CA ILE A 78 16.70 -0.74 -24.05
C ILE A 78 16.10 -1.80 -23.10
N LYS A 79 15.71 -2.98 -23.64
CA LYS A 79 15.12 -4.05 -22.82
C LYS A 79 16.12 -4.69 -21.85
N PHE A 80 17.39 -4.69 -22.20
CA PHE A 80 18.47 -5.27 -21.40
C PHE A 80 19.31 -4.23 -20.65
N ALA A 81 18.97 -2.94 -20.79
CA ALA A 81 19.67 -1.84 -20.14
C ALA A 81 19.54 -1.92 -18.61
N ASN A 82 20.56 -1.47 -17.90
CA ASN A 82 20.59 -1.48 -16.45
C ASN A 82 19.90 -0.24 -15.88
N PHE A 83 18.56 -0.26 -15.81
CA PHE A 83 17.77 0.84 -15.24
C PHE A 83 17.97 0.99 -13.74
N GLN A 84 18.35 -0.07 -13.00
CA GLN A 84 18.74 0.03 -11.61
C GLN A 84 19.93 0.98 -11.42
N LYS A 85 20.92 0.92 -12.32
CA LYS A 85 22.06 1.84 -12.29
C LYS A 85 21.62 3.28 -12.53
N ILE A 86 20.65 3.52 -13.39
CA ILE A 86 20.07 4.86 -13.63
C ILE A 86 19.41 5.40 -12.37
N ILE A 87 18.56 4.59 -11.70
CA ILE A 87 17.92 4.95 -10.44
C ILE A 87 18.96 5.24 -9.35
N LYS A 88 19.96 4.38 -9.23
CA LYS A 88 21.06 4.56 -8.28
C LYS A 88 21.84 5.86 -8.53
N ASN A 89 22.16 6.16 -9.78
CA ASN A 89 22.84 7.41 -10.13
C ASN A 89 21.98 8.65 -9.77
N SER A 90 20.66 8.56 -9.97
CA SER A 90 19.73 9.63 -9.60
C SER A 90 19.66 9.85 -8.09
N LEU A 91 19.67 8.78 -7.30
CA LEU A 91 19.73 8.86 -5.83
C LEU A 91 21.07 9.42 -5.35
N ASN A 92 22.18 8.97 -5.96
CA ASN A 92 23.51 9.49 -5.63
C ASN A 92 23.65 10.99 -5.97
N SER A 93 23.00 11.46 -7.02
CA SER A 93 22.97 12.88 -7.36
C SER A 93 22.20 13.72 -6.34
N PHE A 94 21.24 13.10 -5.64
CA PHE A 94 20.50 13.75 -4.54
C PHE A 94 21.32 13.76 -3.22
N PHE A 95 22.16 12.72 -2.99
CA PHE A 95 23.03 12.56 -1.82
C PHE A 95 24.51 12.43 -2.24
N PRO A 96 25.13 13.52 -2.70
CA PRO A 96 26.49 13.46 -3.24
C PRO A 96 27.59 13.18 -2.20
N GLU A 97 27.29 13.37 -0.92
CA GLU A 97 28.22 13.08 0.19
C GLU A 97 28.37 11.59 0.48
N ILE A 98 27.44 10.74 0.03
CA ILE A 98 27.47 9.30 0.29
C ILE A 98 28.43 8.64 -0.69
N SER A 99 29.56 8.14 -0.18
CA SER A 99 30.59 7.47 -0.98
C SER A 99 30.78 6.01 -0.61
N ASP A 100 30.31 5.59 0.57
CA ASP A 100 30.43 4.20 1.01
C ASP A 100 29.54 3.26 0.21
N LYS A 101 30.10 2.12 -0.24
CA LYS A 101 29.36 1.15 -1.05
C LYS A 101 28.18 0.51 -0.30
N GLY A 102 28.30 0.32 1.02
CA GLY A 102 27.27 -0.23 1.86
C GLY A 102 26.07 0.73 1.97
N GLU A 103 26.37 2.01 2.20
CA GLU A 103 25.36 3.08 2.26
C GLU A 103 24.66 3.30 0.92
N LEU A 104 25.41 3.32 -0.18
CA LEU A 104 24.85 3.41 -1.55
C LEU A 104 23.90 2.26 -1.87
N ARG A 105 24.19 1.05 -1.36
CA ARG A 105 23.28 -0.09 -1.48
C ARG A 105 22.00 0.11 -0.67
N LYS A 106 22.10 0.59 0.58
CA LYS A 106 20.94 0.92 1.41
C LYS A 106 20.09 2.00 0.76
N LEU A 107 20.72 3.07 0.25
CA LEU A 107 20.04 4.16 -0.45
C LEU A 107 19.31 3.66 -1.69
N SER A 108 19.91 2.76 -2.48
CA SER A 108 19.27 2.21 -3.68
C SER A 108 17.99 1.42 -3.37
N ASN A 109 17.84 0.91 -2.15
CA ASN A 109 16.64 0.21 -1.68
C ASN A 109 15.50 1.15 -1.27
N PHE A 110 15.63 2.46 -1.43
CA PHE A 110 14.55 3.43 -1.21
C PHE A 110 13.49 3.39 -2.30
N ILE A 111 13.88 3.03 -3.49
CA ILE A 111 13.00 2.92 -4.65
C ILE A 111 12.63 1.45 -4.88
N SER A 112 11.38 1.21 -5.25
CA SER A 112 10.90 -0.14 -5.60
C SER A 112 11.64 -0.68 -6.83
N SER A 113 11.97 -1.96 -6.82
CA SER A 113 12.57 -2.67 -7.97
C SER A 113 11.71 -2.59 -9.24
N SER A 114 10.39 -2.44 -9.07
CA SER A 114 9.46 -2.27 -10.20
C SER A 114 9.69 -1.03 -11.05
N GLU A 115 10.35 -0.03 -10.49
CA GLU A 115 10.62 1.19 -11.24
C GLU A 115 11.63 0.98 -12.36
N GLU A 116 12.45 -0.08 -12.29
CA GLU A 116 13.30 -0.50 -13.41
C GLU A 116 12.47 -0.82 -14.65
N GLU A 117 11.42 -1.63 -14.49
CA GLU A 117 10.51 -1.98 -15.58
C GLU A 117 9.67 -0.78 -16.05
N ASN A 118 9.24 0.08 -15.13
CA ASN A 118 8.48 1.27 -15.44
C ASN A 118 9.32 2.26 -16.27
N LEU A 119 10.57 2.49 -15.88
CA LEU A 119 11.50 3.34 -16.64
C LEU A 119 11.83 2.74 -18.01
N MET A 120 12.06 1.43 -18.09
CA MET A 120 12.25 0.73 -19.36
C MET A 120 11.05 0.96 -20.31
N LYS A 121 9.82 0.71 -19.82
CA LYS A 121 8.59 0.93 -20.60
C LYS A 121 8.44 2.40 -21.03
N LEU A 122 8.82 3.34 -20.17
CA LEU A 122 8.78 4.76 -20.45
C LEU A 122 9.72 5.11 -21.62
N VAL A 123 10.96 4.61 -21.61
CA VAL A 123 11.94 4.82 -22.67
C VAL A 123 11.53 4.12 -23.97
N LEU A 124 11.02 2.89 -23.91
CA LEU A 124 10.49 2.19 -25.08
C LEU A 124 9.36 2.97 -25.76
N LYS A 125 8.49 3.60 -24.97
CA LYS A 125 7.38 4.42 -25.49
C LYS A 125 7.86 5.76 -26.07
N ASN A 126 8.92 6.32 -25.50
CA ASN A 126 9.47 7.61 -25.93
C ASN A 126 11.00 7.59 -25.90
N LYS A 127 11.60 7.17 -27.01
CA LYS A 127 13.06 7.06 -27.18
C LYS A 127 13.79 8.41 -27.08
N GLN A 128 13.07 9.53 -27.27
CA GLN A 128 13.65 10.88 -27.18
C GLN A 128 14.09 11.23 -25.74
N LEU A 129 13.66 10.45 -24.74
CA LEU A 129 14.09 10.64 -23.36
C LEU A 129 15.56 10.28 -23.12
N VAL A 130 16.16 9.45 -23.99
CA VAL A 130 17.56 9.08 -23.89
C VAL A 130 18.43 10.32 -24.10
N GLY A 131 19.37 10.52 -23.17
CA GLY A 131 20.20 11.73 -23.11
C GLY A 131 19.54 12.92 -22.39
N GLN A 132 18.29 12.79 -21.94
CA GLN A 132 17.59 13.85 -21.22
C GLN A 132 17.55 13.60 -19.72
N LYS A 133 17.49 14.71 -18.96
CA LYS A 133 17.27 14.72 -17.51
C LYS A 133 15.83 15.16 -17.24
N ILE A 134 15.02 14.29 -16.64
CA ILE A 134 13.63 14.59 -16.35
C ILE A 134 13.32 14.30 -14.86
N THR A 135 12.38 15.05 -14.32
CA THR A 135 11.89 14.85 -12.96
C THR A 135 10.76 13.84 -12.96
N LEU A 136 10.92 12.75 -12.22
CA LEU A 136 9.93 11.69 -12.09
C LEU A 136 9.55 11.44 -10.63
N TRP A 137 8.34 10.94 -10.43
CA TRP A 137 7.87 10.41 -9.17
C TRP A 137 7.97 8.89 -9.23
N LEU A 138 8.97 8.33 -8.54
CA LEU A 138 9.24 6.90 -8.50
C LEU A 138 8.59 6.28 -7.25
N LEU A 139 8.06 5.07 -7.38
CA LEU A 139 7.44 4.34 -6.29
C LEU A 139 8.51 3.99 -5.24
N ALA A 140 8.28 4.35 -4.00
CA ALA A 140 9.14 3.97 -2.89
C ALA A 140 9.02 2.48 -2.59
N SER A 141 10.07 1.89 -2.04
CA SER A 141 10.04 0.50 -1.56
C SER A 141 9.06 0.35 -0.39
N SER A 142 8.63 -0.88 -0.12
CA SER A 142 7.69 -1.19 0.95
C SER A 142 8.17 -0.70 2.32
N LYS A 143 9.46 -0.80 2.63
CA LYS A 143 10.03 -0.33 3.89
C LYS A 143 9.84 1.17 4.08
N ILE A 144 10.17 1.95 3.06
CA ILE A 144 10.02 3.41 3.07
C ILE A 144 8.55 3.80 3.11
N ASP A 145 7.71 3.11 2.36
CA ASP A 145 6.26 3.33 2.33
C ASP A 145 5.63 3.12 3.72
N VAL A 146 5.98 2.04 4.41
CA VAL A 146 5.48 1.72 5.76
C VAL A 146 5.91 2.78 6.77
N ILE A 147 7.18 3.16 6.80
CA ILE A 147 7.68 4.20 7.72
C ILE A 147 7.01 5.55 7.42
N ASN A 148 6.90 5.91 6.14
CA ASN A 148 6.31 7.19 5.77
C ASN A 148 4.83 7.32 6.15
N LYS A 149 4.10 6.20 6.18
CA LYS A 149 2.68 6.13 6.56
C LYS A 149 2.45 5.99 8.07
N ASN A 150 3.47 5.58 8.82
CA ASN A 150 3.38 5.31 10.25
C ASN A 150 4.48 6.03 11.01
N PRO A 151 4.31 7.34 11.30
CA PRO A 151 5.31 8.14 12.02
C PRO A 151 5.67 7.55 13.40
N ASP A 152 4.74 6.85 14.04
CA ASP A 152 4.98 6.21 15.34
C ASP A 152 6.10 5.15 15.28
N MET A 153 6.34 4.56 14.11
CA MET A 153 7.44 3.62 13.90
C MET A 153 8.83 4.28 13.98
N GLU A 154 8.92 5.58 13.84
CA GLU A 154 10.17 6.32 13.99
C GLU A 154 10.63 6.40 15.45
N LEU A 155 9.69 6.25 16.39
CA LEU A 155 9.95 6.25 17.84
C LEU A 155 10.41 4.89 18.37
N ILE A 156 10.33 3.84 17.54
CA ILE A 156 10.77 2.48 17.89
C ILE A 156 12.30 2.42 17.83
N ALA A 157 12.91 1.61 18.70
CA ALA A 157 14.35 1.38 18.68
C ALA A 157 14.83 0.87 17.32
N GLU A 158 16.05 1.23 16.90
CA GLU A 158 16.58 0.87 15.59
C GLU A 158 16.56 -0.65 15.33
N GLU A 159 16.79 -1.44 16.38
CA GLU A 159 16.83 -2.91 16.31
C GLU A 159 15.48 -3.54 15.92
N ASP A 160 14.37 -2.88 16.26
CA ASP A 160 13.00 -3.32 16.00
C ASP A 160 12.37 -2.62 14.77
N ARG A 161 13.10 -1.68 14.16
CA ARG A 161 12.60 -0.86 13.05
C ARG A 161 13.03 -1.44 11.69
N LEU A 162 12.21 -1.18 10.66
CA LEU A 162 12.47 -1.64 9.28
C LEU A 162 13.66 -0.97 8.61
N ILE A 163 14.06 0.22 9.08
CA ILE A 163 15.16 1.02 8.55
C ILE A 163 16.07 1.49 9.69
N SER A 164 17.35 1.70 9.39
CA SER A 164 18.33 2.23 10.32
C SER A 164 18.13 3.72 10.58
N ASP A 165 18.77 4.26 11.64
CA ASP A 165 18.78 5.70 11.93
C ASP A 165 19.34 6.50 10.77
N LEU A 166 20.37 5.98 10.09
CA LEU A 166 20.95 6.59 8.90
C LEU A 166 19.91 6.71 7.76
N GLU A 167 19.19 5.63 7.48
CA GLU A 167 18.13 5.62 6.44
C GLU A 167 16.99 6.56 6.83
N LEU A 168 16.65 6.64 8.12
CA LEU A 168 15.64 7.57 8.62
C LEU A 168 16.07 9.05 8.41
N ASN A 169 17.33 9.37 8.63
CA ASN A 169 17.85 10.70 8.37
C ASN A 169 17.72 11.06 6.88
N TRP A 170 18.09 10.17 5.95
CA TRP A 170 17.90 10.37 4.52
C TRP A 170 16.43 10.57 4.15
N LEU A 171 15.54 9.77 4.74
CA LEU A 171 14.10 9.92 4.51
C LEU A 171 13.60 11.30 4.96
N ASN A 172 14.08 11.78 6.11
CA ASN A 172 13.72 13.08 6.63
C ASN A 172 14.27 14.24 5.77
N GLU A 173 15.43 14.05 5.16
CA GLU A 173 15.99 15.01 4.21
C GLU A 173 15.14 15.06 2.93
N ILE A 174 14.74 13.91 2.38
CA ILE A 174 13.82 13.85 1.23
C ILE A 174 12.48 14.54 1.56
N ARG A 175 11.95 14.35 2.78
CA ARG A 175 10.72 15.01 3.26
C ARG A 175 10.90 16.52 3.35
N SER A 176 12.00 16.97 3.92
CA SER A 176 12.31 18.39 4.09
C SER A 176 12.44 19.12 2.75
N ALA A 177 12.94 18.41 1.73
CA ALA A 177 13.02 18.89 0.36
C ALA A 177 11.68 18.87 -0.40
N ASN A 178 10.57 18.44 0.24
CA ASN A 178 9.26 18.21 -0.41
C ASN A 178 9.31 17.25 -1.61
N ASN A 179 10.23 16.29 -1.55
CA ASN A 179 10.42 15.28 -2.60
C ASN A 179 9.74 13.95 -2.28
N ILE A 180 8.76 13.93 -1.38
CA ILE A 180 7.97 12.77 -1.04
C ILE A 180 6.47 13.11 -1.10
N LYS A 181 5.66 12.17 -1.59
CA LYS A 181 4.20 12.29 -1.57
C LYS A 181 3.53 10.93 -1.45
N SER A 182 2.32 10.92 -0.89
CA SER A 182 1.46 9.74 -0.90
C SER A 182 0.32 9.95 -1.90
N ASN A 183 0.14 8.99 -2.81
CA ASN A 183 -0.93 8.99 -3.80
C ASN A 183 -1.77 7.72 -3.68
N PHE A 184 -2.97 7.75 -4.26
CA PHE A 184 -3.85 6.59 -4.33
C PHE A 184 -3.17 5.41 -5.04
N ASN A 185 -3.18 4.26 -4.37
CA ASN A 185 -2.56 3.03 -4.85
C ASN A 185 -3.46 2.33 -5.87
N LYS A 186 -3.33 2.67 -7.14
CA LYS A 186 -4.05 2.00 -8.23
C LYS A 186 -3.64 0.54 -8.40
N ASN A 187 -2.37 0.21 -8.11
CA ASN A 187 -1.84 -1.13 -8.24
C ASN A 187 -2.60 -2.14 -7.38
N PHE A 188 -3.00 -1.72 -6.18
CA PHE A 188 -3.80 -2.54 -5.27
C PHE A 188 -5.08 -3.08 -5.92
N PHE A 189 -5.72 -2.33 -6.81
CA PHE A 189 -6.98 -2.72 -7.44
C PHE A 189 -6.83 -3.43 -8.78
N VAL A 190 -5.71 -3.24 -9.49
CA VAL A 190 -5.58 -3.71 -10.88
C VAL A 190 -4.51 -4.78 -11.06
N LYS A 191 -3.56 -4.89 -10.13
CA LYS A 191 -2.51 -5.90 -10.22
C LYS A 191 -2.93 -7.21 -9.55
N ALA A 192 -2.26 -8.27 -9.95
CA ALA A 192 -2.31 -9.56 -9.27
C ALA A 192 -1.36 -9.56 -8.07
N ASP A 193 -1.18 -10.72 -7.45
CA ASP A 193 -0.20 -10.95 -6.41
C ASP A 193 1.23 -10.70 -6.91
N SER A 194 2.09 -10.22 -6.02
CA SER A 194 3.49 -9.90 -6.31
C SER A 194 4.36 -10.19 -5.10
N THR A 195 5.60 -10.58 -5.34
CA THR A 195 6.63 -10.72 -4.30
C THR A 195 7.05 -9.38 -3.70
N GLU A 196 6.83 -8.29 -4.43
CA GLU A 196 7.06 -6.93 -3.97
C GLU A 196 5.77 -6.36 -3.37
N PRO A 197 5.68 -6.16 -2.04
CA PRO A 197 4.43 -5.79 -1.36
C PRO A 197 3.79 -4.50 -1.89
N GLU A 198 4.60 -3.51 -2.29
CA GLU A 198 4.12 -2.23 -2.84
C GLU A 198 3.48 -2.35 -4.22
N GLN A 199 3.64 -3.52 -4.87
CA GLN A 199 3.04 -3.84 -6.15
C GLN A 199 1.92 -4.84 -6.07
N ALA A 200 1.76 -5.52 -4.92
CA ALA A 200 0.73 -6.53 -4.75
C ALA A 200 -0.66 -5.91 -4.88
N GLY A 201 -1.53 -6.62 -5.60
CA GLY A 201 -2.91 -6.24 -5.82
C GLY A 201 -3.87 -7.38 -5.48
N ILE A 202 -5.14 -7.02 -5.29
CA ILE A 202 -6.19 -7.96 -4.90
C ILE A 202 -6.95 -8.57 -6.10
N TRP A 203 -6.74 -8.04 -7.30
CA TRP A 203 -7.54 -8.41 -8.47
C TRP A 203 -7.47 -9.91 -8.79
N GLY A 204 -6.25 -10.47 -8.79
CA GLY A 204 -6.06 -11.91 -9.06
C GLY A 204 -6.79 -12.79 -8.05
N SER A 205 -6.69 -12.46 -6.76
CA SER A 205 -7.36 -13.20 -5.67
C SER A 205 -8.87 -13.08 -5.74
N LEU A 206 -9.41 -11.89 -6.07
CA LEU A 206 -10.85 -11.68 -6.24
C LEU A 206 -11.41 -12.48 -7.41
N VAL A 207 -10.75 -12.42 -8.56
CA VAL A 207 -11.17 -13.16 -9.75
C VAL A 207 -11.07 -14.67 -9.52
N GLY A 208 -9.96 -15.14 -8.93
CA GLY A 208 -9.77 -16.53 -8.57
C GLY A 208 -10.84 -17.05 -7.60
N SER A 209 -11.14 -16.31 -6.53
CA SER A 209 -12.19 -16.66 -5.57
C SER A 209 -13.57 -16.70 -6.21
N PHE A 210 -13.88 -15.73 -7.08
CA PHE A 210 -15.15 -15.70 -7.81
C PHE A 210 -15.33 -16.94 -8.68
N PHE A 211 -14.33 -17.27 -9.50
CA PHE A 211 -14.41 -18.47 -10.37
C PHE A 211 -14.46 -19.76 -9.56
N THR A 212 -13.74 -19.87 -8.46
CA THR A 212 -13.78 -21.03 -7.57
C THR A 212 -15.19 -21.22 -7.01
N LEU A 213 -15.79 -20.15 -6.48
CA LEU A 213 -17.18 -20.20 -5.98
C LEU A 213 -18.17 -20.54 -7.09
N PHE A 214 -18.02 -19.96 -8.27
CA PHE A 214 -18.89 -20.21 -9.41
C PHE A 214 -18.86 -21.67 -9.87
N VAL A 215 -17.65 -22.23 -10.04
CA VAL A 215 -17.48 -23.65 -10.41
C VAL A 215 -18.02 -24.56 -9.32
N THR A 216 -17.76 -24.25 -8.04
CA THR A 216 -18.29 -25.05 -6.92
C THR A 216 -19.81 -25.05 -6.90
N LEU A 217 -20.44 -23.88 -7.13
CA LEU A 217 -21.91 -23.78 -7.23
C LEU A 217 -22.46 -24.64 -8.37
N ILE A 218 -21.87 -24.57 -9.57
CA ILE A 218 -22.32 -25.38 -10.72
C ILE A 218 -22.21 -26.88 -10.43
N LEU A 219 -21.12 -27.32 -9.80
CA LEU A 219 -20.90 -28.73 -9.50
C LEU A 219 -21.75 -29.22 -8.32
N SER A 220 -22.14 -28.35 -7.40
CA SER A 220 -22.91 -28.69 -6.20
C SER A 220 -24.43 -28.73 -6.45
N PHE A 221 -24.90 -28.01 -7.46
CA PHE A 221 -26.31 -27.99 -7.84
C PHE A 221 -26.48 -28.62 -9.25
N PRO A 222 -26.76 -29.93 -9.33
CA PRO A 222 -27.02 -30.64 -10.58
C PRO A 222 -28.35 -30.26 -11.25
#